data_401f26cc31134fe5d97a1b41f43355da
#
_entry.id   401f26cc31134fe5d97a1b41f43355da
#
_cell.length_a   1.000
_cell.length_b   1.000
_cell.length_c   1.000
_cell.angle_alpha   90.00
_cell.angle_beta   90.00
_cell.angle_gamma   90.00
#
_symmetry.space_group_name_H-M   'P 1'
#
loop_
_entity.id
_entity.type
_entity.pdbx_description
1 polymer ?
#
loop_
_entity_poly.entity_id
_entity_poly.type
_entity_poly.pdbx_seq_one_letter_code
_entity_poly.pdbx_strand_id
1 'polypeptide(L)' 'MTLAELIPMIVQHANEYAREGYEDVNGDGTLQKCKVFEVTPSVIIQFCQDNNLPLPDEFLTRAIEV' A
#
# COMPACT_ATOMS: atom_id res chain seq x y z
N MET A 1 5.23 -1.64 -16.31
CA MET A 1 4.68 -2.54 -15.27
C MET A 1 3.30 -2.05 -14.87
N THR A 2 2.34 -2.95 -14.74
CA THR A 2 0.96 -2.60 -14.40
C THR A 2 0.70 -2.78 -12.91
N LEU A 3 -0.39 -2.19 -12.42
CA LEU A 3 -0.83 -2.41 -11.04
C LEU A 3 -1.08 -3.89 -10.75
N ALA A 4 -1.65 -4.61 -11.72
CA ALA A 4 -1.92 -6.03 -11.56
C ALA A 4 -0.65 -6.85 -11.32
N GLU A 5 0.48 -6.39 -11.85
CA GLU A 5 1.77 -7.04 -11.61
C GLU A 5 2.39 -6.63 -10.27
N LEU A 6 2.20 -5.36 -9.88
CA LEU A 6 2.80 -4.83 -8.65
C LEU A 6 2.09 -5.27 -7.38
N ILE A 7 0.76 -5.34 -7.41
CA ILE A 7 -0.02 -5.63 -6.22
C ILE A 7 0.39 -6.96 -5.55
N PRO A 8 0.54 -8.08 -6.29
CA PRO A 8 1.00 -9.31 -5.65
C PRO A 8 2.39 -9.20 -5.03
N MET A 9 3.28 -8.44 -5.65
CA MET A 9 4.63 -8.22 -5.12
C MET A 9 4.57 -7.44 -3.81
N ILE A 10 3.75 -6.39 -3.75
CA ILE A 10 3.59 -5.58 -2.55
C ILE A 10 2.98 -6.41 -1.42
N VAL A 11 2.02 -7.26 -1.73
CA VAL A 11 1.38 -8.12 -0.74
C VAL A 11 2.39 -9.09 -0.11
N GLN A 12 3.37 -9.57 -0.85
CA GLN A 12 4.44 -10.40 -0.30
C GLN A 12 5.30 -9.65 0.71
N HIS A 13 5.33 -8.33 0.63
CA HIS A 13 6.08 -7.46 1.54
C HIS A 13 5.16 -6.70 2.50
N ALA A 14 3.98 -7.25 2.77
CA ALA A 14 2.97 -6.57 3.57
C ALA A 14 3.49 -6.12 4.93
N ASN A 15 4.31 -6.94 5.59
CA ASN A 15 4.85 -6.60 6.91
C ASN A 15 5.76 -5.38 6.89
N GLU A 16 6.44 -5.13 5.78
CA GLU A 16 7.34 -4.00 5.64
C GLU A 16 6.60 -2.69 5.42
N TYR A 17 5.41 -2.76 4.83
CA TYR A 17 4.61 -1.58 4.50
C TYR A 17 3.37 -1.41 5.38
N ALA A 18 3.17 -2.32 6.34
CA ALA A 18 2.10 -2.20 7.30
C ALA A 18 2.41 -1.05 8.27
N ARG A 19 1.37 -0.33 8.65
CA ARG A 19 1.48 0.76 9.62
C ARG A 19 0.72 0.39 10.89
N GLU A 20 1.00 1.10 11.97
CA GLU A 20 0.26 0.93 13.21
C GLU A 20 -1.11 1.59 13.11
N GLY A 21 -2.12 0.91 13.57
CA GLY A 21 -3.48 1.42 13.63
C GLY A 21 -4.18 0.91 14.88
N TYR A 22 -5.43 1.27 15.01
CA TYR A 22 -6.25 0.86 16.14
C TYR A 22 -7.54 0.27 15.64
N GLU A 23 -8.01 -0.78 16.31
CA GLU A 23 -9.22 -1.48 15.92
C GLU A 23 -10.06 -1.79 17.15
N ASP A 24 -11.37 -1.64 17.03
CA ASP A 24 -12.33 -2.00 18.07
C ASP A 24 -12.68 -3.48 17.92
N VAL A 25 -11.88 -4.34 18.55
CA VAL A 25 -12.01 -5.78 18.39
C VAL A 25 -13.22 -6.34 19.15
N ASN A 26 -13.56 -5.71 20.29
CA ASN A 26 -14.59 -6.21 21.16
C ASN A 26 -15.96 -5.56 20.94
N GLY A 27 -16.03 -4.49 20.15
CA GLY A 27 -17.26 -3.77 19.91
C GLY A 27 -17.74 -2.92 21.07
N ASP A 28 -16.89 -2.69 22.07
CA ASP A 28 -17.23 -1.93 23.26
C ASP A 28 -16.61 -0.53 23.31
N GLY A 29 -15.97 -0.12 22.23
CA GLY A 29 -15.30 1.16 22.12
C GLY A 29 -13.84 1.14 22.58
N THR A 30 -13.34 0.00 23.07
CA THR A 30 -11.95 -0.14 23.45
C THR A 30 -11.11 -0.42 22.22
N LEU A 31 -10.15 0.47 21.92
CA LEU A 31 -9.29 0.34 20.78
C LEU A 31 -8.03 -0.45 21.13
N GLN A 32 -7.70 -1.42 20.30
CA GLN A 32 -6.47 -2.20 20.43
C GLN A 32 -5.52 -1.86 19.29
N LYS A 33 -4.23 -1.79 19.61
CA LYS A 33 -3.19 -1.53 18.63
C LYS A 33 -3.03 -2.74 17.71
N CYS A 34 -3.06 -2.50 16.42
CA CYS A 34 -2.88 -3.54 15.41
C CYS A 34 -2.05 -3.03 14.26
N LYS A 35 -1.63 -3.93 13.38
CA LYS A 35 -0.96 -3.56 12.14
C LYS A 35 -1.97 -3.57 11.01
N VAL A 36 -2.01 -2.47 10.27
CA VAL A 36 -2.91 -2.29 9.14
C VAL A 36 -2.09 -2.21 7.87
N PHE A 37 -2.42 -3.05 6.90
CA PHE A 37 -1.81 -3.03 5.59
C PHE A 37 -2.86 -2.67 4.54
N GLU A 38 -2.59 -1.59 3.79
CA GLU A 38 -3.45 -1.16 2.69
C GLU A 38 -2.56 -0.84 1.49
N VAL A 39 -3.01 -1.25 0.31
CA VAL A 39 -2.31 -0.92 -0.93
C VAL A 39 -2.82 0.45 -1.39
N THR A 40 -2.20 1.49 -0.87
CA THR A 40 -2.52 2.87 -1.23
C THR A 40 -1.57 3.36 -2.31
N PRO A 41 -1.90 4.45 -3.04
CA PRO A 41 -0.97 5.04 -4.00
C PRO A 41 0.39 5.36 -3.38
N SER A 42 0.42 5.84 -2.13
CA SER A 42 1.67 6.14 -1.43
C SER A 42 2.53 4.89 -1.23
N VAL A 43 1.90 3.77 -0.87
CA VAL A 43 2.60 2.49 -0.69
C VAL A 43 3.16 2.01 -2.01
N ILE A 44 2.40 2.13 -3.08
CA ILE A 44 2.84 1.71 -4.41
C ILE A 44 4.05 2.51 -4.86
N ILE A 45 4.01 3.82 -4.68
CA ILE A 45 5.13 4.70 -5.03
C ILE A 45 6.36 4.35 -4.19
N GLN A 46 6.17 4.16 -2.89
CA GLN A 46 7.26 3.82 -1.99
C GLN A 46 7.90 2.48 -2.36
N PHE A 47 7.07 1.48 -2.66
CA PHE A 47 7.56 0.16 -3.07
C PHE A 47 8.40 0.26 -4.35
N CYS A 48 7.94 1.03 -5.33
CA CYS A 48 8.67 1.21 -6.58
C CYS A 48 10.01 1.90 -6.34
N GLN A 49 10.04 2.90 -5.47
CA GLN A 49 11.28 3.60 -5.13
C GLN A 49 12.26 2.68 -4.40
N ASP A 50 11.76 1.91 -3.42
CA ASP A 50 12.60 1.03 -2.62
C ASP A 50 13.23 -0.09 -3.44
N ASN A 51 12.54 -0.53 -4.49
CA ASN A 51 12.99 -1.63 -5.33
C ASN A 51 13.49 -1.19 -6.70
N ASN A 52 13.61 0.13 -6.89
CA ASN A 52 14.11 0.71 -8.13
C ASN A 52 13.31 0.27 -9.35
N LEU A 53 11.98 0.24 -9.21
CA LEU A 53 11.05 -0.16 -10.25
C LEU A 53 10.36 1.07 -10.85
N PRO A 54 9.92 1.00 -12.11
CA PRO A 54 9.15 2.08 -12.71
C PRO A 54 7.75 2.16 -12.10
N LEU A 55 7.16 3.35 -12.13
CA LEU A 55 5.79 3.54 -11.67
C LEU A 55 4.82 2.80 -12.59
N PRO A 56 3.65 2.38 -12.06
CA PRO A 56 2.63 1.74 -12.90
C PRO A 56 2.16 2.65 -14.02
N ASP A 57 1.80 2.06 -15.14
CA ASP A 57 1.31 2.81 -16.30
C ASP A 57 0.08 3.66 -15.97
N GLU A 58 -0.77 3.18 -15.08
CA GLU A 58 -1.97 3.88 -14.65
C GLU A 58 -1.62 5.21 -13.97
N PHE A 59 -0.51 5.24 -13.22
CA PHE A 59 -0.04 6.47 -12.58
C PHE A 59 0.53 7.45 -13.59
N LEU A 60 1.23 6.94 -14.59
CA LEU A 60 1.79 7.78 -15.65
C LEU A 60 0.69 8.41 -16.50
N THR A 61 -0.36 7.65 -16.80
CA THR A 61 -1.51 8.16 -17.53
C THR A 61 -2.19 9.30 -16.79
N ARG A 62 -2.34 9.17 -15.48
CA ARG A 62 -2.92 10.23 -14.64
C ARG A 62 -2.08 11.51 -14.67
N ALA A 63 -0.77 11.38 -14.65
CA ALA A 63 0.13 12.52 -14.71
C ALA A 63 -0.02 13.28 -16.02
N ILE A 64 -0.32 12.58 -17.12
CA ILE A 64 -0.49 13.20 -18.44
C ILE A 64 -1.82 13.95 -18.53
N GLU A 65 -2.85 13.49 -17.86
CA GLU A 65 -4.18 14.12 -17.89
C GLU A 65 -4.25 15.44 -17.13
N VAL A 66 -3.30 15.70 -16.30
CA VAL A 66 -3.19 16.97 -15.59
C VAL A 66 -2.48 17.99 -16.44
#